data_11926b8f6fba6d1a5164c0d89b7de233
#
_entry.id   11926b8f6fba6d1a5164c0d89b7de233
#
_cell.length_a   1.000
_cell.length_b   1.000
_cell.length_c   1.000
_cell.angle_alpha   90.00
_cell.angle_beta   90.00
_cell.angle_gamma   90.00
#
_symmetry.space_group_name_H-M   'P 1'
#
loop_
_entity.id
_entity.type
_entity.pdbx_description
1 polymer ?
#
loop_
_entity_poly.entity_id
_entity_poly.type
_entity_poly.pdbx_seq_one_letter_code
_entity_poly.pdbx_strand_id
1 'polypeptide(L)'
;MPIFHVFQQLLHFIDRMEAHLMQHAENEPRVYDYIIMGCGISALTAAKHLLAKNAILILESYGVPGGNHQSYVIDGMEFDIGAICFNTTDEQFKHFPELLDSCLPKAVDVRKICTNGSVGQYPFDWKTEASSLTLRERLSCLASLLACRFRKDRQDDARSYARSRIGDFLYQRVGLDLYIKRLFGVDAANIDYDFALKRMQWLSRETSLSFRIGRFVRRQMKKIPSWGETVVRPPGGFGRYYEKALFRLRDQGVEFVLDEKALKIETTAGITAVTTANRTYLAKKLISTIPLDEASGLCGLPETKLPTVTLLSLFVALRGSWLPGCSILYNFHKLGNWKRITVHSDFYPGPGSYDKHCTVEITVPPGMMAPAPADAFAEVEAHLRAMKIIEGEFVLIGSSVLRNAYPIPEKGFKARRDAAIARLAAKDVTCLGRQGKFEYIPHSNVAAKETITTLNKALEPAELPQQREPVVVELRTDLPQLTVPT
;
A
#
# COMPACT_ATOMS: atom_id res chain seq x y z
N MET A 1 -22.21 1.71 71.11
CA MET A 1 -21.97 0.71 70.05
C MET A 1 -22.93 0.69 68.91
N PRO A 2 -24.08 1.33 68.80
CA PRO A 2 -24.94 1.29 67.61
C PRO A 2 -24.55 2.29 66.48
N ILE A 3 -23.87 3.40 66.78
CA ILE A 3 -23.56 4.46 65.77
C ILE A 3 -22.49 4.02 64.81
N PHE A 4 -21.51 3.21 65.19
CA PHE A 4 -20.43 2.73 64.29
C PHE A 4 -20.93 1.75 63.25
N HIS A 5 -21.95 0.96 63.56
CA HIS A 5 -22.53 0.00 62.64
C HIS A 5 -23.38 0.69 61.51
N VAL A 6 -24.09 1.75 61.88
CA VAL A 6 -24.85 2.58 60.95
C VAL A 6 -23.92 3.33 60.00
N PHE A 7 -22.78 3.80 60.51
CA PHE A 7 -21.78 4.50 59.69
C PHE A 7 -21.10 3.56 58.67
N GLN A 8 -20.78 2.31 59.08
CA GLN A 8 -20.27 1.30 58.15
C GLN A 8 -21.30 0.89 57.06
N GLN A 9 -22.57 0.78 57.41
CA GLN A 9 -23.64 0.49 56.45
C GLN A 9 -23.84 1.65 55.48
N LEU A 10 -23.71 2.88 55.95
CA LEU A 10 -23.82 4.07 55.11
C LEU A 10 -22.63 4.18 54.10
N LEU A 11 -21.40 3.91 54.56
CA LEU A 11 -20.21 3.85 53.71
C LEU A 11 -20.36 2.75 52.66
N HIS A 12 -20.81 1.57 53.07
CA HIS A 12 -21.01 0.47 52.10
C HIS A 12 -22.14 0.71 51.11
N PHE A 13 -23.14 1.50 51.48
CA PHE A 13 -24.21 1.96 50.58
C PHE A 13 -23.72 3.03 49.62
N ILE A 14 -22.87 3.97 50.10
CA ILE A 14 -22.24 5.00 49.26
C ILE A 14 -21.29 4.34 48.22
N ASP A 15 -20.43 3.42 48.68
CA ASP A 15 -19.53 2.66 47.79
C ASP A 15 -20.31 1.86 46.74
N ARG A 16 -21.43 1.24 47.11
CA ARG A 16 -22.30 0.54 46.14
C ARG A 16 -23.02 1.49 45.20
N MET A 17 -23.45 2.66 45.68
CA MET A 17 -24.07 3.68 44.83
C MET A 17 -23.04 4.29 43.87
N GLU A 18 -21.83 4.58 44.34
CA GLU A 18 -20.74 5.06 43.46
C GLU A 18 -20.34 4.00 42.41
N ALA A 19 -20.22 2.72 42.84
CA ALA A 19 -19.98 1.63 41.89
C ALA A 19 -21.13 1.47 40.87
N HIS A 20 -22.38 1.62 41.31
CA HIS A 20 -23.56 1.57 40.45
C HIS A 20 -23.67 2.79 39.52
N LEU A 21 -23.33 3.99 40.01
CA LEU A 21 -23.26 5.21 39.20
C LEU A 21 -22.10 5.17 38.22
N MET A 22 -20.94 4.64 38.62
CA MET A 22 -19.79 4.39 37.71
C MET A 22 -20.15 3.37 36.63
N GLN A 23 -20.84 2.27 37.01
CA GLN A 23 -21.32 1.26 36.08
C GLN A 23 -22.42 1.78 35.12
N HIS A 24 -23.24 2.75 35.53
CA HIS A 24 -24.20 3.41 34.66
C HIS A 24 -23.62 4.57 33.85
N ALA A 25 -22.57 5.26 34.33
CA ALA A 25 -21.81 6.24 33.56
C ALA A 25 -20.98 5.59 32.45
N GLU A 26 -20.58 4.31 32.60
CA GLU A 26 -19.96 3.51 31.54
C GLU A 26 -20.98 3.03 30.47
N ASN A 27 -22.29 3.20 30.69
CA ASN A 27 -23.34 2.70 29.78
C ASN A 27 -23.97 3.75 28.88
N GLU A 28 -23.63 5.03 28.97
CA GLU A 28 -24.00 5.95 27.91
C GLU A 28 -23.09 5.72 26.71
N PRO A 29 -23.65 5.43 25.51
CA PRO A 29 -22.84 5.16 24.34
C PRO A 29 -22.05 6.42 23.96
N ARG A 30 -20.74 6.40 24.22
CA ARG A 30 -19.85 7.50 23.84
C ARG A 30 -19.89 7.73 22.33
N VAL A 31 -20.16 8.97 21.92
CA VAL A 31 -20.14 9.37 20.52
C VAL A 31 -18.76 9.99 20.22
N TYR A 32 -17.98 9.34 19.37
CA TYR A 32 -16.69 9.86 18.88
C TYR A 32 -16.91 10.92 17.79
N ASP A 33 -15.97 11.82 17.62
CA ASP A 33 -15.97 12.69 16.43
C ASP A 33 -15.62 11.89 15.18
N TYR A 34 -14.68 10.95 15.32
CA TYR A 34 -14.28 10.05 14.25
C TYR A 34 -14.09 8.62 14.75
N ILE A 35 -14.60 7.66 13.99
CA ILE A 35 -14.11 6.28 14.01
C ILE A 35 -13.25 6.09 12.75
N ILE A 36 -12.06 5.50 12.92
CA ILE A 36 -11.15 5.16 11.82
C ILE A 36 -11.04 3.64 11.77
N MET A 37 -11.48 3.05 10.66
CA MET A 37 -11.41 1.60 10.45
C MET A 37 -10.07 1.22 9.81
N GLY A 38 -9.35 0.30 10.47
CA GLY A 38 -8.00 -0.13 10.15
C GLY A 38 -6.93 0.61 10.96
N CYS A 39 -5.79 -0.03 11.20
CA CYS A 39 -4.65 0.52 11.96
C CYS A 39 -3.34 0.48 11.17
N GLY A 40 -3.41 0.69 9.86
CA GLY A 40 -2.25 0.89 8.99
C GLY A 40 -1.75 2.34 9.00
N ILE A 41 -0.64 2.62 8.29
CA ILE A 41 -0.02 3.96 8.25
C ILE A 41 -1.00 5.07 7.84
N SER A 42 -1.95 4.81 6.96
CA SER A 42 -2.96 5.81 6.56
C SER A 42 -3.91 6.15 7.73
N ALA A 43 -4.33 5.16 8.51
CA ALA A 43 -5.18 5.37 9.68
C ALA A 43 -4.44 6.13 10.78
N LEU A 44 -3.20 5.73 11.10
CA LEU A 44 -2.36 6.42 12.10
C LEU A 44 -2.11 7.87 11.68
N THR A 45 -1.79 8.11 10.40
CA THR A 45 -1.59 9.47 9.86
C THR A 45 -2.87 10.30 9.91
N ALA A 46 -4.03 9.71 9.61
CA ALA A 46 -5.32 10.38 9.69
C ALA A 46 -5.65 10.77 11.14
N ALA A 47 -5.47 9.85 12.09
CA ALA A 47 -5.68 10.13 13.51
C ALA A 47 -4.78 11.27 13.99
N LYS A 48 -3.49 11.25 13.64
CA LYS A 48 -2.54 12.30 13.99
C LYS A 48 -2.95 13.67 13.44
N HIS A 49 -3.46 13.71 12.22
CA HIS A 49 -3.88 14.94 11.56
C HIS A 49 -5.17 15.53 12.16
N LEU A 50 -6.09 14.65 12.60
CA LEU A 50 -7.40 15.04 13.11
C LEU A 50 -7.42 15.31 14.62
N LEU A 51 -6.38 14.93 15.34
CA LEU A 51 -6.35 14.84 16.82
C LEU A 51 -6.66 16.15 17.56
N ALA A 52 -6.36 17.31 16.99
CA ALA A 52 -6.22 18.58 17.73
C ALA A 52 -7.44 19.00 18.58
N LYS A 53 -8.66 18.49 18.31
CA LYS A 53 -9.90 18.80 19.08
C LYS A 53 -10.94 17.68 19.01
N ASN A 54 -10.56 16.49 18.54
CA ASN A 54 -11.52 15.44 18.21
C ASN A 54 -11.33 14.21 19.09
N ALA A 55 -12.42 13.60 19.54
CA ALA A 55 -12.42 12.27 20.12
C ALA A 55 -12.34 11.24 19.00
N ILE A 56 -11.26 10.44 18.98
CA ILE A 56 -10.97 9.50 17.90
C ILE A 56 -10.88 8.08 18.44
N LEU A 57 -11.57 7.15 17.78
CA LEU A 57 -11.41 5.72 17.96
C LEU A 57 -10.80 5.10 16.70
N ILE A 58 -9.77 4.28 16.86
CA ILE A 58 -9.27 3.39 15.79
C ILE A 58 -9.75 1.97 16.09
N LEU A 59 -10.44 1.35 15.12
CA LEU A 59 -10.93 -0.02 15.17
C LEU A 59 -10.17 -0.88 14.17
N GLU A 60 -9.50 -1.95 14.66
CA GLU A 60 -8.67 -2.85 13.85
C GLU A 60 -9.04 -4.32 14.08
N SER A 61 -9.16 -5.07 13.00
CA SER A 61 -9.47 -6.50 13.04
C SER A 61 -8.29 -7.41 13.41
N TYR A 62 -7.07 -6.91 13.33
CA TYR A 62 -5.87 -7.63 13.77
C TYR A 62 -5.48 -7.23 15.20
N GLY A 63 -4.82 -8.16 15.92
CA GLY A 63 -4.32 -7.88 17.28
C GLY A 63 -3.11 -6.95 17.33
N VAL A 64 -2.58 -6.51 16.17
CA VAL A 64 -1.39 -5.65 16.06
C VAL A 64 -1.60 -4.54 15.01
N PRO A 65 -1.01 -3.34 15.21
CA PRO A 65 -1.03 -2.28 14.22
C PRO A 65 -0.12 -2.60 13.02
N GLY A 66 -0.33 -1.89 11.90
CA GLY A 66 0.52 -1.98 10.70
C GLY A 66 -0.24 -2.32 9.42
N GLY A 67 -1.48 -2.81 9.53
CA GLY A 67 -2.30 -3.19 8.37
C GLY A 67 -1.63 -4.31 7.56
N ASN A 68 -1.33 -4.05 6.27
CA ASN A 68 -0.68 -5.05 5.41
C ASN A 68 0.85 -5.17 5.61
N HIS A 69 1.46 -4.38 6.47
CA HIS A 69 2.81 -4.63 6.97
C HIS A 69 2.71 -5.64 8.12
N GLN A 70 2.91 -6.91 7.80
CA GLN A 70 2.83 -8.00 8.76
C GLN A 70 4.18 -8.70 8.87
N SER A 71 4.46 -9.21 10.06
CA SER A 71 5.67 -9.99 10.36
C SER A 71 5.29 -11.26 11.10
N TYR A 72 6.07 -12.28 10.88
CA TYR A 72 5.96 -13.57 11.54
C TYR A 72 7.30 -13.91 12.19
N VAL A 73 7.28 -14.45 13.38
CA VAL A 73 8.47 -14.98 14.06
C VAL A 73 8.28 -16.48 14.22
N ILE A 74 9.12 -17.26 13.59
CA ILE A 74 9.07 -18.72 13.62
C ILE A 74 10.48 -19.21 13.97
N ASP A 75 10.61 -19.97 15.03
CA ASP A 75 11.91 -20.50 15.52
C ASP A 75 12.98 -19.41 15.66
N GLY A 76 12.60 -18.22 16.11
CA GLY A 76 13.49 -17.07 16.26
C GLY A 76 13.91 -16.37 14.97
N MET A 77 13.42 -16.81 13.81
CA MET A 77 13.59 -16.15 12.51
C MET A 77 12.45 -15.20 12.23
N GLU A 78 12.74 -13.98 11.78
CA GLU A 78 11.75 -12.97 11.46
C GLU A 78 11.47 -12.94 9.95
N PHE A 79 10.20 -13.00 9.58
CA PHE A 79 9.73 -12.95 8.19
C PHE A 79 8.73 -11.81 8.02
N ASP A 80 8.96 -10.94 7.03
CA ASP A 80 8.04 -9.84 6.70
C ASP A 80 7.28 -10.11 5.41
N ILE A 81 6.06 -9.61 5.36
CA ILE A 81 5.26 -9.53 4.14
C ILE A 81 5.32 -8.11 3.60
N GLY A 82 5.64 -7.96 2.32
CA GLY A 82 5.65 -6.67 1.64
C GLY A 82 7.02 -6.00 1.57
N ALA A 83 7.01 -4.66 1.49
CA ALA A 83 8.23 -3.86 1.43
C ALA A 83 8.76 -3.59 2.84
N ILE A 84 10.05 -3.82 3.05
CA ILE A 84 10.73 -3.67 4.34
C ILE A 84 11.61 -2.42 4.44
N CYS A 85 11.82 -1.71 3.33
CA CYS A 85 12.73 -0.58 3.26
C CYS A 85 12.00 0.74 3.25
N PHE A 86 12.52 1.69 4.00
CA PHE A 86 12.11 3.08 4.06
C PHE A 86 13.28 3.99 3.72
N ASN A 87 13.00 5.27 3.45
CA ASN A 87 14.02 6.30 3.36
C ASN A 87 13.87 7.27 4.52
N THR A 88 14.98 7.76 5.07
CA THR A 88 14.95 8.69 6.23
C THR A 88 14.14 9.96 5.98
N THR A 89 13.86 10.30 4.72
CA THR A 89 13.05 11.46 4.30
C THR A 89 11.56 11.12 4.06
N ASP A 90 11.12 9.89 4.35
CA ASP A 90 9.75 9.46 4.12
C ASP A 90 8.75 10.24 4.99
N GLU A 91 7.59 10.55 4.43
CA GLU A 91 6.57 11.43 5.03
C GLU A 91 6.08 10.92 6.40
N GLN A 92 5.95 9.60 6.57
CA GLN A 92 5.53 9.03 7.85
C GLN A 92 6.45 9.43 9.01
N PHE A 93 7.73 9.65 8.76
CA PHE A 93 8.70 10.05 9.79
C PHE A 93 8.55 11.51 10.23
N LYS A 94 7.94 12.36 9.42
CA LYS A 94 7.59 13.72 9.84
C LYS A 94 6.44 13.72 10.85
N HIS A 95 5.51 12.77 10.73
CA HIS A 95 4.37 12.61 11.63
C HIS A 95 4.72 11.78 12.87
N PHE A 96 5.59 10.80 12.70
CA PHE A 96 6.02 9.82 13.70
C PHE A 96 7.54 9.69 13.70
N PRO A 97 8.31 10.70 14.21
CA PRO A 97 9.77 10.64 14.26
C PRO A 97 10.28 9.46 15.09
N GLU A 98 9.53 9.01 16.10
CA GLU A 98 9.83 7.83 16.92
C GLU A 98 9.92 6.53 16.11
N LEU A 99 9.29 6.46 14.94
CA LEU A 99 9.45 5.34 14.02
C LEU A 99 10.83 5.36 13.36
N LEU A 100 11.33 6.54 12.97
CA LEU A 100 12.65 6.70 12.36
C LEU A 100 13.76 6.41 13.38
N ASP A 101 13.64 6.94 14.62
CA ASP A 101 14.63 6.77 15.68
C ASP A 101 14.91 5.29 16.00
N SER A 102 13.96 4.42 15.70
CA SER A 102 14.09 2.98 15.92
C SER A 102 14.62 2.21 14.70
N CYS A 103 14.66 2.84 13.52
CA CYS A 103 15.07 2.17 12.30
C CYS A 103 16.58 1.92 12.25
N LEU A 104 16.97 0.90 11.52
CA LEU A 104 18.36 0.52 11.31
C LEU A 104 18.83 0.94 9.91
N PRO A 105 19.93 1.69 9.77
CA PRO A 105 20.54 1.96 8.47
C PRO A 105 20.99 0.66 7.82
N LYS A 106 20.60 0.42 6.57
CA LYS A 106 20.99 -0.79 5.82
C LYS A 106 21.17 -0.49 4.34
N ALA A 107 22.30 -0.97 3.79
CA ALA A 107 22.45 -1.05 2.35
C ALA A 107 21.63 -2.25 1.83
N VAL A 108 20.83 -2.01 0.80
CA VAL A 108 19.95 -3.02 0.20
C VAL A 108 20.37 -3.26 -1.24
N ASP A 109 20.86 -4.46 -1.54
CA ASP A 109 21.13 -4.88 -2.92
C ASP A 109 19.90 -5.54 -3.51
N VAL A 110 19.38 -4.95 -4.59
CA VAL A 110 18.16 -5.40 -5.28
C VAL A 110 18.53 -5.87 -6.67
N ARG A 111 18.30 -7.16 -6.95
CA ARG A 111 18.58 -7.77 -8.25
C ARG A 111 17.35 -8.44 -8.85
N LYS A 112 17.48 -8.86 -10.10
CA LYS A 112 16.46 -9.64 -10.81
C LYS A 112 17.09 -10.83 -11.52
N ILE A 113 16.33 -11.92 -11.69
CA ILE A 113 16.64 -12.94 -12.69
C ILE A 113 16.12 -12.42 -14.03
N CYS A 114 17.03 -12.23 -14.98
CA CYS A 114 16.71 -11.77 -16.32
C CYS A 114 15.99 -12.86 -17.14
N THR A 115 15.41 -12.49 -18.28
CA THR A 115 14.71 -13.42 -19.18
C THR A 115 15.61 -14.55 -19.71
N ASN A 116 16.91 -14.33 -19.77
CA ASN A 116 17.93 -15.32 -20.19
C ASN A 116 18.49 -16.16 -19.00
N GLY A 117 17.97 -16.00 -17.79
CA GLY A 117 18.40 -16.72 -16.60
C GLY A 117 19.57 -16.11 -15.83
N SER A 118 20.24 -15.07 -16.37
CA SER A 118 21.32 -14.39 -15.65
C SER A 118 20.76 -13.49 -14.53
N VAL A 119 21.58 -13.22 -13.50
CA VAL A 119 21.23 -12.28 -12.43
C VAL A 119 21.76 -10.89 -12.79
N GLY A 120 20.89 -9.90 -12.81
CA GLY A 120 21.19 -8.50 -13.15
C GLY A 120 20.62 -7.50 -12.16
N GLN A 121 20.92 -6.22 -12.34
CA GLN A 121 20.40 -5.14 -11.49
C GLN A 121 18.92 -4.89 -11.72
N TYR A 122 18.19 -4.61 -10.65
CA TYR A 122 16.77 -4.23 -10.70
C TYR A 122 16.61 -2.71 -10.69
N PRO A 123 15.63 -2.14 -11.37
CA PRO A 123 14.71 -2.76 -12.32
C PRO A 123 15.33 -2.95 -13.71
N PHE A 124 16.36 -2.18 -14.03
CA PHE A 124 17.00 -2.15 -15.33
C PHE A 124 18.39 -1.51 -15.25
N ASP A 125 19.39 -2.18 -15.81
CA ASP A 125 20.72 -1.60 -16.00
C ASP A 125 21.15 -1.72 -17.45
N TRP A 126 21.30 -0.56 -18.10
CA TRP A 126 21.74 -0.46 -19.49
C TRP A 126 23.08 -1.16 -19.76
N LYS A 127 24.01 -1.12 -18.81
CA LYS A 127 25.32 -1.74 -18.98
C LYS A 127 25.21 -3.26 -19.07
N THR A 128 24.49 -3.85 -18.10
CA THR A 128 24.28 -5.30 -18.06
C THR A 128 23.45 -5.78 -19.26
N GLU A 129 22.39 -5.08 -19.61
CA GLU A 129 21.53 -5.43 -20.76
C GLU A 129 22.28 -5.25 -22.10
N ALA A 130 22.99 -4.13 -22.28
CA ALA A 130 23.71 -3.84 -23.52
C ALA A 130 24.97 -4.70 -23.74
N SER A 131 25.67 -5.06 -22.66
CA SER A 131 26.88 -5.91 -22.74
C SER A 131 26.56 -7.32 -23.23
N SER A 132 25.36 -7.82 -22.92
CA SER A 132 24.90 -9.15 -23.33
C SER A 132 24.31 -9.21 -24.74
N LEU A 133 24.19 -8.07 -25.44
CA LEU A 133 23.61 -8.01 -26.80
C LEU A 133 24.64 -8.29 -27.88
N THR A 134 24.31 -9.17 -28.79
CA THR A 134 25.01 -9.35 -30.07
C THR A 134 24.88 -8.09 -30.97
N LEU A 135 25.71 -7.94 -31.98
CA LEU A 135 25.65 -6.80 -32.91
C LEU A 135 24.27 -6.69 -33.56
N ARG A 136 23.66 -7.82 -33.96
CA ARG A 136 22.34 -7.88 -34.56
C ARG A 136 21.26 -7.40 -33.59
N GLU A 137 21.34 -7.83 -32.34
CA GLU A 137 20.40 -7.39 -31.30
C GLU A 137 20.56 -5.91 -30.94
N ARG A 138 21.80 -5.36 -30.98
CA ARG A 138 22.02 -3.91 -30.80
C ARG A 138 21.38 -3.09 -31.90
N LEU A 139 21.48 -3.54 -33.16
CA LEU A 139 20.81 -2.89 -34.30
C LEU A 139 19.28 -2.98 -34.17
N SER A 140 18.74 -4.14 -33.80
CA SER A 140 17.31 -4.33 -33.57
C SER A 140 16.79 -3.46 -32.39
N CYS A 141 17.58 -3.33 -31.33
CA CYS A 141 17.28 -2.46 -30.19
C CYS A 141 17.22 -0.99 -30.66
N LEU A 142 18.22 -0.53 -31.39
CA LEU A 142 18.27 0.84 -31.92
C LEU A 142 17.09 1.14 -32.84
N ALA A 143 16.81 0.24 -33.80
CA ALA A 143 15.66 0.36 -34.68
C ALA A 143 14.32 0.42 -33.91
N SER A 144 14.15 -0.41 -32.89
CA SER A 144 12.97 -0.43 -32.05
C SER A 144 12.83 0.86 -31.23
N LEU A 145 13.93 1.40 -30.69
CA LEU A 145 13.94 2.68 -29.98
C LEU A 145 13.65 3.88 -30.88
N LEU A 146 14.11 3.85 -32.14
CA LEU A 146 13.77 4.87 -33.12
C LEU A 146 12.30 4.77 -33.52
N ALA A 147 11.82 3.58 -33.80
CA ALA A 147 10.43 3.34 -34.21
C ALA A 147 9.42 3.75 -33.11
N CYS A 148 9.72 3.55 -31.86
CA CYS A 148 8.81 3.92 -30.76
C CYS A 148 8.62 5.45 -30.63
N ARG A 149 9.58 6.27 -31.08
CA ARG A 149 9.47 7.75 -31.08
C ARG A 149 8.44 8.28 -32.09
N PHE A 150 8.17 7.53 -33.14
CA PHE A 150 7.17 7.88 -34.17
C PHE A 150 5.80 7.27 -33.90
N ARG A 151 5.68 6.38 -32.87
CA ARG A 151 4.39 5.85 -32.46
C ARG A 151 3.66 6.90 -31.62
N LYS A 152 2.41 7.19 -31.99
CA LYS A 152 1.51 7.95 -31.11
C LYS A 152 1.35 7.17 -29.80
N ASP A 153 1.53 7.85 -28.69
CA ASP A 153 1.34 7.28 -27.35
C ASP A 153 -0.15 6.88 -27.21
N ARG A 154 -0.43 5.59 -27.35
CA ARG A 154 -1.76 5.04 -27.07
C ARG A 154 -1.87 4.89 -25.58
N GLN A 155 -2.73 5.71 -24.96
CA GLN A 155 -3.01 5.70 -23.53
C GLN A 155 -4.01 4.60 -23.16
N ASP A 156 -3.80 3.39 -23.66
CA ASP A 156 -4.75 2.29 -23.54
C ASP A 156 -4.47 1.41 -22.30
N ASP A 157 -3.18 1.09 -22.06
CA ASP A 157 -2.78 0.13 -21.04
C ASP A 157 -1.28 0.21 -20.68
N ALA A 158 -0.88 -0.57 -19.64
CA ALA A 158 0.50 -0.62 -19.20
C ALA A 158 1.48 -1.19 -20.24
N ARG A 159 1.03 -2.12 -21.10
CA ARG A 159 1.84 -2.68 -22.19
C ARG A 159 2.12 -1.62 -23.25
N SER A 160 1.10 -0.91 -23.70
CA SER A 160 1.23 0.14 -24.71
C SER A 160 2.11 1.28 -24.20
N TYR A 161 1.95 1.69 -22.92
CA TYR A 161 2.82 2.67 -22.27
C TYR A 161 4.29 2.23 -22.31
N ALA A 162 4.60 1.03 -21.82
CA ALA A 162 5.98 0.56 -21.75
C ALA A 162 6.62 0.47 -23.16
N ARG A 163 5.89 -0.09 -24.13
CA ARG A 163 6.37 -0.22 -25.53
C ARG A 163 6.58 1.13 -26.21
N SER A 164 5.78 2.13 -25.88
CA SER A 164 5.98 3.50 -26.42
C SER A 164 7.24 4.17 -25.85
N ARG A 165 7.70 3.76 -24.66
CA ARG A 165 8.88 4.35 -23.98
C ARG A 165 10.20 3.66 -24.31
N ILE A 166 10.21 2.33 -24.39
CA ILE A 166 11.45 1.55 -24.56
C ILE A 166 11.48 0.70 -25.84
N GLY A 167 10.42 0.76 -26.65
CA GLY A 167 10.29 -0.04 -27.87
C GLY A 167 10.01 -1.52 -27.59
N ASP A 168 9.62 -2.25 -28.63
CA ASP A 168 9.20 -3.65 -28.53
C ASP A 168 10.34 -4.58 -28.13
N PHE A 169 11.53 -4.36 -28.70
CA PHE A 169 12.69 -5.20 -28.43
C PHE A 169 13.07 -5.19 -26.93
N LEU A 170 13.24 -4.01 -26.34
CA LEU A 170 13.59 -3.90 -24.93
C LEU A 170 12.46 -4.35 -24.02
N TYR A 171 11.20 -4.07 -24.37
CA TYR A 171 10.05 -4.53 -23.60
C TYR A 171 10.06 -6.05 -23.40
N GLN A 172 10.30 -6.79 -24.49
CA GLN A 172 10.41 -8.25 -24.45
C GLN A 172 11.69 -8.71 -23.74
N ARG A 173 12.82 -8.09 -24.07
CA ARG A 173 14.14 -8.46 -23.51
C ARG A 173 14.19 -8.29 -22.00
N VAL A 174 13.62 -7.20 -21.47
CA VAL A 174 13.61 -6.91 -20.02
C VAL A 174 12.60 -7.80 -19.28
N GLY A 175 11.61 -8.38 -19.97
CA GLY A 175 10.60 -9.25 -19.35
C GLY A 175 9.54 -8.48 -18.54
N LEU A 176 9.23 -7.24 -18.90
CA LEU A 176 8.26 -6.43 -18.18
C LEU A 176 6.86 -7.03 -18.19
N ASP A 177 6.46 -7.68 -19.28
CA ASP A 177 5.15 -8.35 -19.38
C ASP A 177 5.03 -9.49 -18.36
N LEU A 178 6.08 -10.30 -18.23
CA LEU A 178 6.16 -11.37 -17.24
C LEU A 178 6.12 -10.82 -15.81
N TYR A 179 6.85 -9.73 -15.55
CA TYR A 179 6.86 -9.10 -14.24
C TYR A 179 5.49 -8.55 -13.84
N ILE A 180 4.80 -7.83 -14.75
CA ILE A 180 3.45 -7.30 -14.49
C ILE A 180 2.47 -8.45 -14.26
N LYS A 181 2.56 -9.52 -15.05
CA LYS A 181 1.74 -10.71 -14.86
C LYS A 181 1.96 -11.36 -13.50
N ARG A 182 3.21 -11.46 -13.03
CA ARG A 182 3.51 -11.94 -11.67
C ARG A 182 3.10 -10.98 -10.58
N LEU A 183 3.08 -9.67 -10.86
CA LEU A 183 2.66 -8.68 -9.89
C LEU A 183 1.15 -8.74 -9.64
N PHE A 184 0.34 -8.88 -10.70
CA PHE A 184 -1.12 -8.75 -10.61
C PHE A 184 -1.89 -10.02 -10.92
N GLY A 185 -1.27 -11.05 -11.45
CA GLY A 185 -1.96 -12.26 -11.93
C GLY A 185 -2.68 -12.08 -13.26
N VAL A 186 -2.57 -10.90 -13.91
CA VAL A 186 -3.22 -10.57 -15.18
C VAL A 186 -2.23 -9.97 -16.17
N ASP A 187 -2.56 -10.03 -17.46
CA ASP A 187 -1.70 -9.49 -18.52
C ASP A 187 -1.57 -7.96 -18.45
N ALA A 188 -0.39 -7.44 -18.82
CA ALA A 188 -0.11 -6.00 -18.85
C ALA A 188 -1.04 -5.23 -19.79
N ALA A 189 -1.62 -5.88 -20.82
CA ALA A 189 -2.63 -5.29 -21.71
C ALA A 189 -3.97 -5.04 -21.01
N ASN A 190 -4.24 -5.69 -19.87
CA ASN A 190 -5.45 -5.49 -19.07
C ASN A 190 -5.24 -4.51 -17.90
N ILE A 191 -4.01 -4.05 -17.68
CA ILE A 191 -3.68 -3.06 -16.64
C ILE A 191 -3.86 -1.65 -17.20
N ASP A 192 -4.54 -0.81 -16.42
CA ASP A 192 -4.83 0.59 -16.76
C ASP A 192 -3.55 1.41 -17.01
N TYR A 193 -3.63 2.33 -17.95
CA TYR A 193 -2.53 3.22 -18.34
C TYR A 193 -1.98 4.05 -17.17
N ASP A 194 -2.84 4.53 -16.26
CA ASP A 194 -2.43 5.37 -15.14
C ASP A 194 -1.52 4.64 -14.14
N PHE A 195 -1.69 3.33 -13.99
CA PHE A 195 -0.74 2.53 -13.22
C PHE A 195 0.67 2.66 -13.82
N ALA A 196 0.77 2.48 -15.12
CA ALA A 196 2.06 2.58 -15.81
C ALA A 196 2.63 4.00 -15.73
N LEU A 197 1.80 5.02 -15.92
CA LEU A 197 2.20 6.42 -15.81
C LEU A 197 2.75 6.75 -14.40
N LYS A 198 2.08 6.28 -13.34
CA LYS A 198 2.51 6.51 -11.96
C LYS A 198 3.70 5.65 -11.55
N ARG A 199 3.72 4.38 -11.97
CA ARG A 199 4.65 3.36 -11.44
C ARG A 199 5.87 3.11 -12.34
N MET A 200 5.73 3.32 -13.65
CA MET A 200 6.75 2.99 -14.64
C MET A 200 7.46 4.24 -15.19
N GLN A 201 7.35 5.39 -14.53
CA GLN A 201 8.04 6.65 -14.94
C GLN A 201 9.56 6.49 -15.08
N TRP A 202 10.17 5.55 -14.35
CA TRP A 202 11.58 5.23 -14.46
C TRP A 202 11.97 4.78 -15.87
N LEU A 203 11.05 4.15 -16.64
CA LEU A 203 11.31 3.81 -18.06
C LEU A 203 11.65 5.06 -18.88
N SER A 204 10.88 6.13 -18.70
CA SER A 204 11.14 7.40 -19.39
C SER A 204 12.44 8.06 -18.92
N ARG A 205 12.76 7.94 -17.63
CA ARG A 205 14.00 8.51 -17.06
C ARG A 205 15.25 7.79 -17.58
N GLU A 206 15.24 6.45 -17.57
CA GLU A 206 16.39 5.65 -18.02
C GLU A 206 16.65 5.74 -19.52
N THR A 207 15.63 6.02 -20.34
CA THR A 207 15.76 6.21 -21.80
C THR A 207 16.05 7.66 -22.20
N SER A 208 15.94 8.63 -21.29
CA SER A 208 16.21 10.05 -21.57
C SER A 208 17.71 10.34 -21.58
N LEU A 209 18.21 10.90 -22.68
CA LEU A 209 19.61 11.35 -22.82
C LEU A 209 19.96 12.42 -21.79
N SER A 210 19.09 13.38 -21.55
CA SER A 210 19.29 14.44 -20.56
C SER A 210 19.42 13.90 -19.13
N PHE A 211 18.64 12.88 -18.75
CA PHE A 211 18.75 12.24 -17.45
C PHE A 211 20.08 11.46 -17.30
N ARG A 212 20.52 10.79 -18.37
CA ARG A 212 21.80 10.06 -18.38
C ARG A 212 22.99 11.00 -18.23
N ILE A 213 23.00 12.13 -18.95
CA ILE A 213 24.03 13.19 -18.82
C ILE A 213 23.99 13.79 -17.42
N GLY A 214 22.80 14.14 -16.91
CA GLY A 214 22.63 14.68 -15.56
C GLY A 214 23.06 13.69 -14.46
N ARG A 215 22.89 12.38 -14.65
CA ARG A 215 23.38 11.35 -13.73
C ARG A 215 24.91 11.23 -13.76
N PHE A 216 25.51 11.32 -14.96
CA PHE A 216 26.96 11.33 -15.10
C PHE A 216 27.58 12.54 -14.39
N VAL A 217 27.04 13.75 -14.59
CA VAL A 217 27.49 14.98 -13.92
C VAL A 217 27.31 14.90 -12.40
N ARG A 218 26.14 14.41 -11.90
CA ARG A 218 25.89 14.25 -10.46
C ARG A 218 26.80 13.22 -9.80
N ARG A 219 27.18 12.16 -10.52
CA ARG A 219 28.11 11.14 -10.03
C ARG A 219 29.52 11.72 -9.83
N GLN A 220 29.93 12.65 -10.69
CA GLN A 220 31.19 13.39 -10.55
C GLN A 220 31.16 14.35 -9.34
N MET A 221 30.00 14.88 -8.98
CA MET A 221 29.84 15.87 -7.92
C MET A 221 29.64 15.28 -6.51
N LYS A 222 29.68 13.94 -6.31
CA LYS A 222 29.49 13.23 -5.02
C LYS A 222 28.31 13.77 -4.17
N LYS A 223 27.22 14.22 -4.78
CA LYS A 223 26.07 14.72 -4.03
C LYS A 223 25.28 13.54 -3.45
N ILE A 224 24.98 13.61 -2.15
CA ILE A 224 24.08 12.71 -1.44
C ILE A 224 22.72 12.70 -2.15
N PRO A 225 22.11 11.53 -2.39
CA PRO A 225 20.80 11.46 -3.01
C PRO A 225 19.76 12.27 -2.20
N SER A 226 18.89 12.97 -2.90
CA SER A 226 17.85 13.81 -2.26
C SER A 226 16.75 13.01 -1.51
N TRP A 227 16.76 11.67 -1.62
CA TRP A 227 15.81 10.77 -0.94
C TRP A 227 16.28 10.22 0.42
N GLY A 228 17.41 10.70 0.94
CA GLY A 228 17.95 10.26 2.23
C GLY A 228 18.61 8.87 2.18
N GLU A 229 18.89 8.34 3.37
CA GLU A 229 19.47 7.01 3.55
C GLU A 229 18.37 5.94 3.63
N THR A 230 18.69 4.72 3.17
CA THR A 230 17.79 3.58 3.29
C THR A 230 17.87 3.01 4.70
N VAL A 231 16.71 2.80 5.31
CA VAL A 231 16.55 2.22 6.64
C VAL A 231 15.53 1.09 6.61
N VAL A 232 15.64 0.16 7.56
CA VAL A 232 14.69 -0.92 7.80
C VAL A 232 14.13 -0.81 9.22
N ARG A 233 12.98 -1.44 9.50
CA ARG A 233 12.43 -1.51 10.85
C ARG A 233 13.40 -2.15 11.84
N PRO A 234 13.24 -1.95 13.16
CA PRO A 234 14.00 -2.68 14.16
C PRO A 234 13.56 -4.15 14.23
N PRO A 235 14.34 -5.04 14.88
CA PRO A 235 13.91 -6.38 15.23
C PRO A 235 12.60 -6.39 16.04
N GLY A 236 11.83 -7.49 15.93
CA GLY A 236 10.56 -7.69 16.64
C GLY A 236 9.32 -7.47 15.77
N GLY A 237 9.47 -7.28 14.47
CA GLY A 237 8.37 -7.23 13.52
C GLY A 237 7.72 -5.86 13.36
N PHE A 238 6.85 -5.76 12.35
CA PHE A 238 6.11 -4.53 12.05
C PHE A 238 5.11 -4.14 13.12
N GLY A 239 4.47 -5.10 13.81
CA GLY A 239 3.57 -4.80 14.92
C GLY A 239 4.27 -3.93 15.96
N ARG A 240 5.41 -4.42 16.50
CA ARG A 240 6.22 -3.70 17.48
C ARG A 240 6.77 -2.36 16.95
N TYR A 241 7.08 -2.29 15.66
CA TYR A 241 7.50 -1.04 15.03
C TYR A 241 6.39 0.01 15.08
N TYR A 242 5.16 -0.34 14.67
CA TYR A 242 4.03 0.59 14.65
C TYR A 242 3.41 0.85 16.04
N GLU A 243 3.62 -0.02 17.03
CA GLU A 243 3.21 0.22 18.42
C GLU A 243 3.74 1.56 18.97
N LYS A 244 4.92 2.01 18.54
CA LYS A 244 5.47 3.31 18.97
C LYS A 244 4.58 4.48 18.55
N ALA A 245 4.10 4.48 17.31
CA ALA A 245 3.15 5.48 16.83
C ALA A 245 1.79 5.33 17.53
N LEU A 246 1.34 4.09 17.80
CA LEU A 246 0.11 3.80 18.52
C LEU A 246 0.19 4.35 19.94
N PHE A 247 1.25 4.05 20.71
CA PHE A 247 1.42 4.56 22.07
C PHE A 247 1.43 6.08 22.11
N ARG A 248 2.15 6.73 21.21
CA ARG A 248 2.15 8.19 21.11
C ARG A 248 0.76 8.78 20.86
N LEU A 249 -0.04 8.16 19.99
CA LEU A 249 -1.41 8.61 19.73
C LEU A 249 -2.32 8.34 20.93
N ARG A 250 -2.15 7.21 21.60
CA ARG A 250 -2.88 6.85 22.84
C ARG A 250 -2.62 7.86 23.95
N ASP A 251 -1.36 8.23 24.17
CA ASP A 251 -0.98 9.27 25.15
C ASP A 251 -1.58 10.63 24.81
N GLN A 252 -1.94 10.86 23.55
CA GLN A 252 -2.61 12.07 23.07
C GLN A 252 -4.15 11.95 23.07
N GLY A 253 -4.71 10.85 23.57
CA GLY A 253 -6.15 10.66 23.74
C GLY A 253 -6.87 9.91 22.61
N VAL A 254 -6.14 9.31 21.65
CA VAL A 254 -6.74 8.40 20.66
C VAL A 254 -7.01 7.05 21.32
N GLU A 255 -8.22 6.54 21.18
CA GLU A 255 -8.58 5.21 21.64
C GLU A 255 -8.32 4.17 20.54
N PHE A 256 -7.92 2.97 20.97
CA PHE A 256 -7.62 1.85 20.06
C PHE A 256 -8.33 0.60 20.55
N VAL A 257 -9.05 -0.03 19.64
CA VAL A 257 -9.63 -1.35 19.81
C VAL A 257 -9.05 -2.24 18.71
N LEU A 258 -8.20 -3.17 19.14
CA LEU A 258 -7.54 -4.15 18.29
C LEU A 258 -8.22 -5.51 18.45
N ASP A 259 -8.00 -6.43 17.51
CA ASP A 259 -8.61 -7.77 17.48
C ASP A 259 -10.15 -7.72 17.48
N GLU A 260 -10.71 -6.68 16.86
CA GLU A 260 -12.16 -6.50 16.81
C GLU A 260 -12.63 -6.12 15.40
N LYS A 261 -13.37 -7.04 14.78
CA LYS A 261 -13.84 -6.89 13.40
C LYS A 261 -15.20 -6.21 13.36
N ALA A 262 -15.34 -5.15 12.53
CA ALA A 262 -16.64 -4.58 12.19
C ALA A 262 -17.48 -5.60 11.40
N LEU A 263 -18.78 -5.68 11.74
CA LEU A 263 -19.76 -6.57 11.10
C LEU A 263 -20.82 -5.78 10.30
N LYS A 264 -21.12 -4.54 10.72
CA LYS A 264 -22.14 -3.69 10.09
C LYS A 264 -21.85 -2.21 10.31
N ILE A 265 -22.22 -1.39 9.36
CA ILE A 265 -22.14 0.07 9.43
C ILE A 265 -23.51 0.64 9.04
N GLU A 266 -24.08 1.50 9.89
CA GLU A 266 -25.37 2.18 9.66
C GLU A 266 -25.23 3.66 10.01
N THR A 267 -25.73 4.52 9.15
CA THR A 267 -25.77 5.98 9.41
C THR A 267 -27.22 6.42 9.53
N THR A 268 -27.55 7.03 10.67
CA THR A 268 -28.89 7.54 10.96
C THR A 268 -28.79 8.91 11.63
N ALA A 269 -29.49 9.89 11.13
CA ALA A 269 -29.51 11.27 11.67
C ALA A 269 -28.10 11.88 11.89
N GLY A 270 -27.16 11.62 10.98
CA GLY A 270 -25.79 12.16 11.06
C GLY A 270 -24.87 11.44 12.07
N ILE A 271 -25.32 10.34 12.66
CA ILE A 271 -24.50 9.47 13.52
C ILE A 271 -24.29 8.14 12.82
N THR A 272 -23.06 7.72 12.72
CA THR A 272 -22.65 6.42 12.18
C THR A 272 -22.43 5.43 13.32
N ALA A 273 -23.11 4.30 13.26
CA ALA A 273 -22.94 3.17 14.16
C ALA A 273 -22.09 2.10 13.48
N VAL A 274 -21.01 1.68 14.12
CA VAL A 274 -20.16 0.56 13.72
C VAL A 274 -20.40 -0.58 14.70
N THR A 275 -21.03 -1.65 14.25
CA THR A 275 -21.35 -2.82 15.07
C THR A 275 -20.29 -3.90 14.90
N THR A 276 -19.83 -4.45 15.99
CA THR A 276 -18.89 -5.59 16.08
C THR A 276 -19.60 -6.78 16.73
N ALA A 277 -18.88 -7.86 17.00
CA ALA A 277 -19.41 -8.97 17.79
C ALA A 277 -19.63 -8.61 19.26
N ASN A 278 -18.87 -7.64 19.78
CA ASN A 278 -18.85 -7.31 21.21
C ASN A 278 -19.78 -6.15 21.55
N ARG A 279 -19.82 -5.10 20.72
CA ARG A 279 -20.61 -3.88 20.97
C ARG A 279 -20.79 -3.01 19.71
N THR A 280 -21.52 -1.91 19.88
CA THR A 280 -21.69 -0.88 18.86
C THR A 280 -20.96 0.40 19.26
N TYR A 281 -20.17 0.95 18.37
CA TYR A 281 -19.48 2.23 18.52
C TYR A 281 -20.18 3.30 17.70
N LEU A 282 -20.30 4.51 18.24
CA LEU A 282 -20.99 5.63 17.59
C LEU A 282 -20.01 6.75 17.24
N ALA A 283 -20.13 7.33 16.05
CA ALA A 283 -19.33 8.48 15.64
C ALA A 283 -20.11 9.45 14.76
N LYS A 284 -19.68 10.71 14.74
CA LYS A 284 -20.18 11.74 13.82
C LYS A 284 -19.71 11.48 12.38
N LYS A 285 -18.48 10.96 12.21
CA LYS A 285 -17.88 10.66 10.91
C LYS A 285 -17.09 9.36 10.94
N LEU A 286 -17.13 8.64 9.84
CA LEU A 286 -16.38 7.40 9.65
C LEU A 286 -15.30 7.56 8.59
N ILE A 287 -14.09 7.13 8.92
CA ILE A 287 -12.97 7.01 7.98
C ILE A 287 -12.69 5.54 7.75
N SER A 288 -12.66 5.13 6.50
CA SER A 288 -12.34 3.75 6.11
C SER A 288 -10.97 3.68 5.43
N THR A 289 -10.08 2.88 5.99
CA THR A 289 -8.80 2.50 5.37
C THR A 289 -8.75 1.03 5.00
N ILE A 290 -9.82 0.27 5.28
CA ILE A 290 -9.99 -1.15 4.94
C ILE A 290 -10.34 -1.32 3.44
N PRO A 291 -10.31 -2.54 2.89
CA PRO A 291 -10.67 -2.78 1.49
C PRO A 291 -12.01 -2.16 1.10
N LEU A 292 -12.03 -1.46 -0.03
CA LEU A 292 -13.20 -0.71 -0.51
C LEU A 292 -14.45 -1.57 -0.64
N ASP A 293 -14.29 -2.82 -1.08
CA ASP A 293 -15.40 -3.78 -1.23
C ASP A 293 -15.93 -4.25 0.13
N GLU A 294 -15.03 -4.47 1.10
CA GLU A 294 -15.40 -4.81 2.47
C GLU A 294 -16.18 -3.66 3.13
N ALA A 295 -15.68 -2.42 3.01
CA ALA A 295 -16.40 -1.24 3.50
C ALA A 295 -17.77 -1.07 2.85
N SER A 296 -17.89 -1.33 1.54
CA SER A 296 -19.16 -1.30 0.81
C SER A 296 -20.14 -2.35 1.35
N GLY A 297 -19.69 -3.58 1.55
CA GLY A 297 -20.48 -4.68 2.10
C GLY A 297 -20.98 -4.38 3.51
N LEU A 298 -20.14 -3.84 4.40
CA LEU A 298 -20.50 -3.44 5.76
C LEU A 298 -21.59 -2.37 5.79
N CYS A 299 -21.64 -1.48 4.79
CA CYS A 299 -22.67 -0.46 4.61
C CYS A 299 -23.92 -0.96 3.88
N GLY A 300 -24.03 -2.25 3.55
CA GLY A 300 -25.12 -2.82 2.75
C GLY A 300 -25.16 -2.30 1.32
N LEU A 301 -24.05 -1.82 0.77
CA LEU A 301 -23.94 -1.34 -0.59
C LEU A 301 -23.61 -2.47 -1.57
N PRO A 302 -23.94 -2.31 -2.87
CA PRO A 302 -23.61 -3.31 -3.89
C PRO A 302 -22.12 -3.59 -3.98
N GLU A 303 -21.78 -4.84 -4.30
CA GLU A 303 -20.40 -5.29 -4.58
C GLU A 303 -19.74 -4.40 -5.63
N THR A 304 -18.48 -4.06 -5.41
CA THR A 304 -17.73 -3.14 -6.30
C THR A 304 -17.21 -3.84 -7.55
N LYS A 305 -17.03 -5.17 -7.50
CA LYS A 305 -16.39 -5.99 -8.54
C LYS A 305 -14.99 -5.48 -8.92
N LEU A 306 -14.26 -4.99 -7.94
CA LEU A 306 -12.90 -4.48 -8.07
C LEU A 306 -11.92 -5.57 -7.60
N PRO A 307 -11.13 -6.18 -8.52
CA PRO A 307 -10.28 -7.30 -8.15
C PRO A 307 -9.06 -6.85 -7.34
N THR A 308 -8.70 -7.67 -6.37
CA THR A 308 -7.49 -7.49 -5.55
C THR A 308 -6.57 -8.69 -5.69
N VAL A 309 -5.30 -8.49 -5.40
CA VAL A 309 -4.31 -9.56 -5.34
C VAL A 309 -4.44 -10.30 -4.02
N THR A 310 -4.45 -11.64 -4.08
CA THR A 310 -4.12 -12.51 -2.95
C THR A 310 -2.63 -12.86 -3.04
N LEU A 311 -1.91 -12.75 -1.93
CA LEU A 311 -0.49 -13.03 -1.84
C LEU A 311 -0.25 -14.26 -0.98
N LEU A 312 0.33 -15.31 -1.56
CA LEU A 312 0.92 -16.41 -0.83
C LEU A 312 2.38 -16.08 -0.55
N SER A 313 2.75 -16.08 0.71
CA SER A 313 4.13 -15.91 1.17
C SER A 313 4.62 -17.23 1.77
N LEU A 314 5.71 -17.75 1.23
CA LEU A 314 6.41 -18.92 1.78
C LEU A 314 7.57 -18.41 2.64
N PHE A 315 7.65 -18.88 3.86
CA PHE A 315 8.77 -18.63 4.77
C PHE A 315 9.72 -19.81 4.67
N VAL A 316 10.93 -19.54 4.21
CA VAL A 316 11.90 -20.57 3.86
C VAL A 316 13.25 -20.29 4.51
N ALA A 317 14.00 -21.35 4.79
CA ALA A 317 15.35 -21.25 5.32
C ALA A 317 16.32 -22.06 4.46
N LEU A 318 17.57 -21.61 4.41
CA LEU A 318 18.64 -22.20 3.61
C LEU A 318 19.85 -22.47 4.51
N ARG A 319 20.30 -23.72 4.50
CA ARG A 319 21.64 -24.11 5.00
C ARG A 319 22.51 -24.39 3.78
N GLY A 320 23.37 -23.45 3.44
CA GLY A 320 24.19 -23.47 2.23
C GLY A 320 24.38 -22.09 1.61
N SER A 321 24.52 -22.03 0.29
CA SER A 321 24.89 -20.81 -0.43
C SER A 321 23.71 -20.13 -1.10
N TRP A 322 23.56 -18.82 -0.86
CA TRP A 322 22.74 -17.90 -1.62
C TRP A 322 23.61 -17.20 -2.65
N LEU A 323 23.66 -17.74 -3.87
CA LEU A 323 24.65 -17.36 -4.91
C LEU A 323 24.48 -15.94 -5.47
N PRO A 324 23.27 -15.35 -5.56
CA PRO A 324 23.11 -13.97 -5.99
C PRO A 324 23.79 -12.94 -5.08
N GLY A 325 23.98 -13.25 -3.78
CA GLY A 325 24.54 -12.33 -2.79
C GLY A 325 23.74 -11.04 -2.60
N CYS A 326 22.47 -11.01 -2.99
CA CYS A 326 21.58 -9.85 -2.89
C CYS A 326 20.53 -10.03 -1.80
N SER A 327 20.04 -8.92 -1.25
CA SER A 327 19.00 -8.92 -0.21
C SER A 327 17.58 -9.09 -0.76
N ILE A 328 17.35 -8.64 -2.00
CA ILE A 328 16.05 -8.76 -2.68
C ILE A 328 16.25 -9.23 -4.10
N LEU A 329 15.55 -10.30 -4.49
CA LEU A 329 15.61 -10.88 -5.82
C LEU A 329 14.22 -10.89 -6.47
N TYR A 330 14.08 -10.25 -7.63
CA TYR A 330 12.87 -10.27 -8.45
C TYR A 330 12.97 -11.31 -9.57
N ASN A 331 11.84 -11.94 -9.91
CA ASN A 331 11.77 -12.89 -11.00
C ASN A 331 11.22 -12.23 -12.28
N PHE A 332 12.09 -12.03 -13.28
CA PHE A 332 11.74 -11.61 -14.64
C PHE A 332 11.93 -12.74 -15.65
N HIS A 333 12.32 -13.92 -15.19
CA HIS A 333 12.47 -15.11 -16.03
C HIS A 333 11.13 -15.72 -16.39
N LYS A 334 11.04 -16.45 -17.50
CA LYS A 334 9.79 -17.09 -17.96
C LYS A 334 9.29 -18.22 -17.06
N LEU A 335 10.19 -18.86 -16.32
CA LEU A 335 9.86 -19.95 -15.38
C LEU A 335 9.68 -19.43 -13.96
N GLY A 336 9.00 -20.21 -13.14
CA GLY A 336 8.71 -19.94 -11.73
C GLY A 336 7.61 -18.90 -11.54
N ASN A 337 6.59 -19.23 -10.73
CA ASN A 337 5.43 -18.35 -10.49
C ASN A 337 5.65 -17.30 -9.39
N TRP A 338 6.77 -17.41 -8.65
CA TRP A 338 7.11 -16.42 -7.62
C TRP A 338 7.55 -15.09 -8.24
N LYS A 339 7.26 -13.98 -7.55
CA LYS A 339 7.58 -12.62 -8.02
C LYS A 339 8.81 -12.00 -7.36
N ARG A 340 9.00 -12.27 -6.07
CA ARG A 340 10.07 -11.65 -5.25
C ARG A 340 10.50 -12.60 -4.14
N ILE A 341 11.81 -12.59 -3.85
CA ILE A 341 12.39 -13.16 -2.65
C ILE A 341 13.04 -12.03 -1.86
N THR A 342 12.76 -11.97 -0.56
CA THR A 342 13.39 -11.04 0.38
C THR A 342 14.17 -11.85 1.41
N VAL A 343 15.49 -11.64 1.47
CA VAL A 343 16.39 -12.34 2.39
C VAL A 343 16.41 -11.57 3.72
N HIS A 344 15.61 -12.01 4.68
CA HIS A 344 15.43 -11.32 5.95
C HIS A 344 16.66 -11.43 6.87
N SER A 345 17.43 -12.52 6.78
CA SER A 345 18.67 -12.69 7.53
C SER A 345 19.72 -11.62 7.25
N ASP A 346 19.64 -10.90 6.11
CA ASP A 346 20.53 -9.77 5.82
C ASP A 346 20.18 -8.54 6.70
N PHE A 347 18.97 -8.48 7.23
CA PHE A 347 18.43 -7.39 8.05
C PHE A 347 18.29 -7.79 9.51
N TYR A 348 17.79 -8.98 9.76
CA TYR A 348 17.46 -9.53 11.08
C TYR A 348 18.12 -10.90 11.25
N PRO A 349 19.30 -10.97 11.91
CA PRO A 349 19.98 -12.24 12.12
C PRO A 349 19.10 -13.23 12.88
N GLY A 350 19.01 -14.45 12.38
CA GLY A 350 18.33 -15.56 13.03
C GLY A 350 19.21 -16.29 14.06
N PRO A 351 18.70 -17.39 14.63
CA PRO A 351 19.38 -18.13 15.71
C PRO A 351 20.62 -18.93 15.28
N GLY A 352 21.09 -18.78 14.01
CA GLY A 352 22.29 -19.45 13.51
C GLY A 352 22.12 -20.90 13.05
N SER A 353 20.90 -21.44 13.10
CA SER A 353 20.59 -22.79 12.60
C SER A 353 20.63 -22.88 11.07
N TYR A 354 20.48 -21.75 10.39
CA TYR A 354 20.48 -21.62 8.95
C TYR A 354 21.33 -20.40 8.52
N ASP A 355 21.96 -20.49 7.36
CA ASP A 355 22.77 -19.40 6.81
C ASP A 355 21.92 -18.25 6.31
N LYS A 356 20.75 -18.56 5.76
CA LYS A 356 19.76 -17.58 5.27
C LYS A 356 18.34 -17.99 5.64
N HIS A 357 17.50 -16.97 5.90
CA HIS A 357 16.03 -17.14 5.89
C HIS A 357 15.39 -16.03 5.07
N CYS A 358 14.34 -16.36 4.33
CA CYS A 358 13.73 -15.45 3.38
C CYS A 358 12.24 -15.71 3.19
N THR A 359 11.53 -14.67 2.72
CA THR A 359 10.14 -14.78 2.26
C THR A 359 10.13 -14.84 0.75
N VAL A 360 9.44 -15.84 0.20
CA VAL A 360 9.13 -15.97 -1.23
C VAL A 360 7.69 -15.57 -1.47
N GLU A 361 7.46 -14.53 -2.27
CA GLU A 361 6.12 -14.02 -2.56
C GLU A 361 5.60 -14.56 -3.89
N ILE A 362 4.38 -15.12 -3.86
CA ILE A 362 3.66 -15.65 -5.01
C ILE A 362 2.31 -14.96 -5.10
N THR A 363 2.03 -14.35 -6.26
CA THR A 363 0.70 -13.78 -6.54
C THR A 363 -0.26 -14.87 -6.95
N VAL A 364 -1.39 -14.94 -6.25
CA VAL A 364 -2.52 -15.80 -6.64
C VAL A 364 -3.43 -14.98 -7.57
N PRO A 365 -3.67 -15.42 -8.81
CA PRO A 365 -4.54 -14.72 -9.74
C PRO A 365 -5.98 -14.58 -9.18
N PRO A 366 -6.70 -13.51 -9.55
CA PRO A 366 -8.09 -13.31 -9.12
C PRO A 366 -8.97 -14.51 -9.46
N GLY A 367 -9.84 -14.91 -8.53
CA GLY A 367 -10.75 -16.05 -8.70
C GLY A 367 -10.11 -17.43 -8.55
N MET A 368 -8.80 -17.51 -8.35
CA MET A 368 -8.11 -18.76 -8.08
C MET A 368 -7.90 -18.99 -6.58
N MET A 369 -7.85 -20.24 -6.18
CA MET A 369 -7.39 -20.62 -4.84
C MET A 369 -5.87 -20.58 -4.77
N ALA A 370 -5.35 -20.23 -3.60
CA ALA A 370 -3.92 -20.32 -3.35
C ALA A 370 -3.48 -21.79 -3.46
N PRO A 371 -2.37 -22.11 -4.14
CA PRO A 371 -1.84 -23.45 -4.17
C PRO A 371 -1.46 -23.92 -2.77
N ALA A 372 -1.40 -25.24 -2.56
CA ALA A 372 -0.87 -25.77 -1.31
C ALA A 372 0.58 -25.27 -1.11
N PRO A 373 0.96 -24.80 0.10
CA PRO A 373 2.29 -24.24 0.35
C PRO A 373 3.43 -25.21 -0.03
N ALA A 374 3.28 -26.51 0.18
CA ALA A 374 4.26 -27.51 -0.18
C ALA A 374 4.47 -27.62 -1.70
N ASP A 375 3.39 -27.58 -2.49
CA ASP A 375 3.48 -27.66 -3.96
C ASP A 375 4.13 -26.39 -4.52
N ALA A 376 3.72 -25.23 -3.99
CA ALA A 376 4.33 -23.94 -4.36
C ALA A 376 5.81 -23.88 -3.99
N PHE A 377 6.19 -24.42 -2.84
CA PHE A 377 7.58 -24.53 -2.40
C PHE A 377 8.41 -25.41 -3.33
N ALA A 378 7.89 -26.59 -3.69
CA ALA A 378 8.58 -27.52 -4.59
C ALA A 378 8.86 -26.88 -5.97
N GLU A 379 7.90 -26.11 -6.53
CA GLU A 379 8.09 -25.37 -7.77
C GLU A 379 9.16 -24.27 -7.63
N VAL A 380 9.14 -23.52 -6.53
CA VAL A 380 10.13 -22.48 -6.23
C VAL A 380 11.52 -23.10 -6.12
N GLU A 381 11.68 -24.15 -5.33
CA GLU A 381 12.95 -24.82 -5.13
C GLU A 381 13.52 -25.35 -6.45
N ALA A 382 12.71 -26.07 -7.23
CA ALA A 382 13.12 -26.59 -8.54
C ALA A 382 13.62 -25.48 -9.47
N HIS A 383 12.90 -24.34 -9.50
CA HIS A 383 13.31 -23.18 -10.31
C HIS A 383 14.61 -22.56 -9.81
N LEU A 384 14.76 -22.34 -8.51
CA LEU A 384 15.97 -21.73 -7.94
C LEU A 384 17.21 -22.61 -8.15
N ARG A 385 17.06 -23.94 -8.04
CA ARG A 385 18.15 -24.89 -8.33
C ARG A 385 18.52 -24.92 -9.81
N ALA A 386 17.52 -24.95 -10.70
CA ALA A 386 17.76 -24.90 -12.15
C ALA A 386 18.48 -23.60 -12.58
N MET A 387 18.21 -22.50 -11.92
CA MET A 387 18.86 -21.20 -12.16
C MET A 387 20.19 -21.03 -11.40
N LYS A 388 20.65 -22.04 -10.64
CA LYS A 388 21.84 -21.98 -9.79
C LYS A 388 21.81 -20.78 -8.85
N ILE A 389 20.67 -20.55 -8.20
CA ILE A 389 20.47 -19.47 -7.23
C ILE A 389 20.79 -19.95 -5.81
N ILE A 390 20.48 -21.23 -5.52
CA ILE A 390 20.71 -21.84 -4.21
C ILE A 390 21.48 -23.15 -4.35
N GLU A 391 22.33 -23.41 -3.35
CA GLU A 391 23.00 -24.69 -3.10
C GLU A 391 22.82 -25.07 -1.64
N GLY A 392 22.70 -26.36 -1.34
CA GLY A 392 22.51 -26.90 0.00
C GLY A 392 21.07 -27.25 0.34
N GLU A 393 20.76 -27.33 1.62
CA GLU A 393 19.45 -27.68 2.15
C GLU A 393 18.54 -26.46 2.14
N PHE A 394 17.39 -26.56 1.46
CA PHE A 394 16.36 -25.50 1.38
C PHE A 394 15.05 -26.04 1.91
N VAL A 395 14.48 -25.42 2.93
CA VAL A 395 13.34 -25.95 3.68
C VAL A 395 12.22 -24.93 3.81
N LEU A 396 10.98 -25.43 3.75
CA LEU A 396 9.80 -24.64 4.05
C LEU A 396 9.58 -24.61 5.57
N ILE A 397 9.61 -23.42 6.16
CA ILE A 397 9.40 -23.20 7.60
C ILE A 397 7.93 -22.90 7.90
N GLY A 398 7.26 -22.19 6.99
CA GLY A 398 5.86 -21.82 7.15
C GLY A 398 5.33 -21.06 5.96
N SER A 399 4.11 -20.59 6.06
CA SER A 399 3.47 -19.80 5.00
C SER A 399 2.39 -18.90 5.55
N SER A 400 2.01 -17.87 4.76
CA SER A 400 0.87 -17.02 5.03
C SER A 400 0.14 -16.67 3.74
N VAL A 401 -1.19 -16.51 3.83
CA VAL A 401 -2.03 -16.08 2.73
C VAL A 401 -2.67 -14.73 3.11
N LEU A 402 -2.23 -13.66 2.46
CA LEU A 402 -2.79 -12.33 2.64
C LEU A 402 -3.79 -12.05 1.52
N ARG A 403 -5.06 -12.03 1.85
CA ARG A 403 -6.13 -11.59 0.94
C ARG A 403 -6.12 -10.07 0.84
N ASN A 404 -6.61 -9.53 -0.28
CA ASN A 404 -6.67 -8.08 -0.51
C ASN A 404 -5.30 -7.39 -0.31
N ALA A 405 -4.19 -8.05 -0.71
CA ALA A 405 -2.85 -7.51 -0.51
C ALA A 405 -2.67 -6.13 -1.17
N TYR A 406 -3.19 -5.97 -2.38
CA TYR A 406 -3.25 -4.67 -3.07
C TYR A 406 -4.25 -4.70 -4.25
N PRO A 407 -4.78 -3.51 -4.66
CA PRO A 407 -5.67 -3.38 -5.80
C PRO A 407 -5.05 -3.80 -7.12
N ILE A 408 -5.85 -4.39 -8.00
CA ILE A 408 -5.49 -4.63 -9.40
C ILE A 408 -6.13 -3.52 -10.24
N PRO A 409 -5.34 -2.59 -10.79
CA PRO A 409 -5.85 -1.48 -11.59
C PRO A 409 -6.16 -1.95 -13.02
N GLU A 410 -7.20 -2.74 -13.19
CA GLU A 410 -7.67 -3.19 -14.50
C GLU A 410 -8.24 -2.04 -15.34
N LYS A 411 -8.25 -2.20 -16.66
CA LYS A 411 -8.92 -1.25 -17.56
C LYS A 411 -10.36 -0.99 -17.12
N GLY A 412 -10.75 0.29 -17.06
CA GLY A 412 -12.08 0.71 -16.66
C GLY A 412 -12.41 0.61 -15.16
N PHE A 413 -11.44 0.29 -14.31
CA PHE A 413 -11.66 0.21 -12.85
C PHE A 413 -12.07 1.55 -12.24
N LYS A 414 -11.62 2.68 -12.80
CA LYS A 414 -11.83 4.02 -12.24
C LYS A 414 -13.30 4.35 -12.05
N ALA A 415 -14.13 4.13 -13.06
CA ALA A 415 -15.56 4.41 -12.97
C ALA A 415 -16.24 3.58 -11.86
N ARG A 416 -15.88 2.30 -11.73
CA ARG A 416 -16.39 1.41 -10.65
C ARG A 416 -15.94 1.88 -9.28
N ARG A 417 -14.65 2.20 -9.16
CA ARG A 417 -14.05 2.74 -7.94
C ARG A 417 -14.70 4.05 -7.51
N ASP A 418 -14.78 5.01 -8.41
CA ASP A 418 -15.31 6.35 -8.11
C ASP A 418 -16.80 6.29 -7.74
N ALA A 419 -17.57 5.42 -8.41
CA ALA A 419 -18.96 5.16 -8.04
C ALA A 419 -19.08 4.51 -6.64
N ALA A 420 -18.18 3.58 -6.28
CA ALA A 420 -18.18 2.98 -4.95
C ALA A 420 -17.81 3.99 -3.86
N ILE A 421 -16.78 4.80 -4.08
CA ILE A 421 -16.37 5.87 -3.15
C ILE A 421 -17.49 6.89 -2.99
N ALA A 422 -18.17 7.29 -4.08
CA ALA A 422 -19.30 8.23 -4.00
C ALA A 422 -20.48 7.65 -3.20
N ARG A 423 -20.80 6.36 -3.35
CA ARG A 423 -21.84 5.69 -2.52
C ARG A 423 -21.46 5.64 -1.03
N LEU A 424 -20.20 5.38 -0.71
CA LEU A 424 -19.71 5.41 0.68
C LEU A 424 -19.75 6.85 1.24
N ALA A 425 -19.33 7.84 0.46
CA ALA A 425 -19.40 9.25 0.85
C ALA A 425 -20.85 9.69 1.14
N ALA A 426 -21.85 9.21 0.38
CA ALA A 426 -23.27 9.45 0.67
C ALA A 426 -23.78 8.79 1.97
N LYS A 427 -22.96 7.94 2.60
CA LYS A 427 -23.17 7.33 3.92
C LYS A 427 -22.22 7.93 4.99
N ASP A 428 -21.66 9.12 4.74
CA ASP A 428 -20.69 9.81 5.60
C ASP A 428 -19.40 9.01 5.87
N VAL A 429 -19.02 8.10 4.95
CA VAL A 429 -17.79 7.33 5.02
C VAL A 429 -16.72 7.92 4.11
N THR A 430 -15.63 8.41 4.69
CA THR A 430 -14.46 8.92 3.95
C THR A 430 -13.44 7.81 3.72
N CYS A 431 -13.13 7.50 2.46
CA CYS A 431 -12.16 6.47 2.09
C CYS A 431 -10.74 7.03 2.01
N LEU A 432 -9.78 6.40 2.69
CA LEU A 432 -8.37 6.78 2.71
C LEU A 432 -7.44 5.58 2.46
N GLY A 433 -6.22 5.88 2.05
CA GLY A 433 -5.16 4.89 1.89
C GLY A 433 -5.35 3.96 0.70
N ARG A 434 -4.41 3.02 0.56
CA ARG A 434 -4.33 2.10 -0.58
C ARG A 434 -5.59 1.25 -0.76
N GLN A 435 -6.09 0.69 0.33
CA GLN A 435 -7.22 -0.23 0.31
C GLN A 435 -8.54 0.53 0.22
N GLY A 436 -8.74 1.57 1.05
CA GLY A 436 -9.99 2.32 1.08
C GLY A 436 -10.25 3.11 -0.20
N LYS A 437 -9.21 3.63 -0.85
CA LYS A 437 -9.33 4.33 -2.15
C LYS A 437 -9.17 3.41 -3.37
N PHE A 438 -8.90 2.13 -3.18
CA PHE A 438 -8.57 1.21 -4.25
C PHE A 438 -7.50 1.79 -5.19
N GLU A 439 -6.39 2.27 -4.63
CA GLU A 439 -5.27 2.81 -5.38
C GLU A 439 -4.00 1.99 -5.17
N TYR A 440 -3.25 1.77 -6.25
CA TYR A 440 -1.95 1.10 -6.13
C TYR A 440 -0.91 2.07 -5.56
N ILE A 441 -0.75 2.03 -4.24
CA ILE A 441 0.23 2.82 -3.48
C ILE A 441 1.33 1.89 -2.97
N PRO A 442 2.55 1.94 -3.57
CA PRO A 442 3.60 0.96 -3.29
C PRO A 442 4.37 1.23 -1.99
N HIS A 443 4.35 2.46 -1.47
CA HIS A 443 5.17 2.90 -0.34
C HIS A 443 4.32 3.59 0.72
N SER A 444 4.65 3.36 1.99
CA SER A 444 4.05 4.03 3.15
C SER A 444 4.19 5.55 3.10
N ASN A 445 5.31 6.06 2.58
CA ASN A 445 5.54 7.47 2.29
C ASN A 445 4.39 8.10 1.46
N VAL A 446 4.05 7.47 0.35
CA VAL A 446 2.97 7.97 -0.53
C VAL A 446 1.61 7.84 0.15
N ALA A 447 1.38 6.75 0.90
CA ALA A 447 0.13 6.53 1.65
C ALA A 447 -0.10 7.63 2.71
N ALA A 448 0.92 7.99 3.47
CA ALA A 448 0.86 9.08 4.45
C ALA A 448 0.56 10.42 3.78
N LYS A 449 1.32 10.77 2.73
CA LYS A 449 1.16 12.03 2.00
C LYS A 449 -0.24 12.18 1.36
N GLU A 450 -0.73 11.12 0.69
CA GLU A 450 -2.07 11.14 0.08
C GLU A 450 -3.19 11.21 1.11
N THR A 451 -3.00 10.61 2.29
CA THR A 451 -3.93 10.70 3.41
C THR A 451 -4.12 12.17 3.83
N ILE A 452 -3.03 12.90 4.08
CA ILE A 452 -3.08 14.32 4.44
C ILE A 452 -3.73 15.16 3.33
N THR A 453 -3.32 14.93 2.08
CA THR A 453 -3.87 15.67 0.94
C THR A 453 -5.38 15.47 0.81
N THR A 454 -5.86 14.25 1.03
CA THR A 454 -7.30 13.92 0.95
C THR A 454 -8.07 14.55 2.10
N LEU A 455 -7.55 14.48 3.33
CA LEU A 455 -8.18 15.08 4.50
C LEU A 455 -8.27 16.62 4.39
N ASN A 456 -7.21 17.29 3.96
CA ASN A 456 -7.22 18.74 3.77
C ASN A 456 -8.33 19.16 2.79
N LYS A 457 -8.48 18.45 1.67
CA LYS A 457 -9.57 18.72 0.71
C LYS A 457 -10.97 18.46 1.29
N ALA A 458 -11.11 17.46 2.16
CA ALA A 458 -12.39 17.12 2.79
C ALA A 458 -12.76 18.08 3.94
N LEU A 459 -11.76 18.75 4.53
CA LEU A 459 -11.93 19.70 5.64
C LEU A 459 -11.97 21.16 5.16
N GLU A 460 -11.56 21.45 3.93
CA GLU A 460 -11.78 22.78 3.33
C GLU A 460 -13.30 23.05 3.30
N PRO A 461 -13.79 24.22 3.81
CA PRO A 461 -15.18 24.59 3.65
C PRO A 461 -15.50 24.54 2.16
N ALA A 462 -16.60 23.86 1.79
CA ALA A 462 -17.06 23.88 0.41
C ALA A 462 -17.14 25.34 -0.02
N GLU A 463 -16.32 25.76 -0.98
CA GLU A 463 -16.43 27.07 -1.57
C GLU A 463 -17.89 27.18 -2.03
N LEU A 464 -18.64 28.15 -1.47
CA LEU A 464 -19.96 28.48 -1.94
C LEU A 464 -19.84 28.66 -3.45
N PRO A 465 -20.70 28.02 -4.26
CA PRO A 465 -20.64 28.14 -5.70
C PRO A 465 -20.60 29.65 -5.99
N GLN A 466 -19.52 30.11 -6.62
CA GLN A 466 -19.39 31.49 -7.04
C GLN A 466 -20.69 31.84 -7.73
N GLN A 467 -21.44 32.81 -7.16
CA GLN A 467 -22.61 33.35 -7.80
C GLN A 467 -22.15 33.78 -9.20
N ARG A 468 -22.64 33.07 -10.20
CA ARG A 468 -22.42 33.50 -11.59
C ARG A 468 -22.91 34.92 -11.64
N GLU A 469 -22.04 35.87 -11.95
CA GLU A 469 -22.46 37.23 -12.23
C GLU A 469 -23.61 37.18 -13.22
N PRO A 470 -24.67 37.98 -12.99
CA PRO A 470 -25.81 38.00 -13.92
C PRO A 470 -25.28 38.39 -15.30
N VAL A 471 -25.46 37.51 -16.27
CA VAL A 471 -25.18 37.80 -17.69
C VAL A 471 -26.11 38.98 -18.04
N VAL A 472 -25.51 40.18 -18.11
CA VAL A 472 -26.22 41.35 -18.67
C VAL A 472 -26.35 41.10 -20.15
N VAL A 473 -27.55 40.66 -20.54
CA VAL A 473 -27.96 40.60 -21.95
C VAL A 473 -28.25 42.02 -22.38
N GLU A 474 -27.32 42.72 -23.02
CA GLU A 474 -27.60 43.95 -23.77
C GLU A 474 -28.59 43.63 -24.89
N LEU A 475 -29.84 44.01 -24.72
CA LEU A 475 -30.82 44.01 -25.79
C LEU A 475 -30.42 45.10 -26.80
N ARG A 476 -29.79 44.73 -27.90
CA ARG A 476 -29.63 45.60 -29.07
C ARG A 476 -31.02 45.87 -29.65
N THR A 477 -31.53 47.11 -29.46
CA THR A 477 -32.70 47.64 -30.14
C THR A 477 -32.29 48.21 -31.49
N ASP A 478 -32.08 47.39 -32.49
CA ASP A 478 -32.02 47.83 -33.89
C ASP A 478 -33.42 47.77 -34.47
N LEU A 479 -34.16 48.85 -34.38
CA LEU A 479 -35.39 49.06 -35.17
C LEU A 479 -35.03 49.52 -36.57
N PRO A 480 -35.49 48.85 -37.63
CA PRO A 480 -35.33 49.34 -39.00
C PRO A 480 -36.22 50.56 -39.24
N GLN A 481 -35.62 51.65 -39.70
CA GLN A 481 -36.35 52.87 -40.18
C GLN A 481 -37.17 52.49 -41.43
N LEU A 482 -38.47 52.58 -41.31
CA LEU A 482 -39.39 52.55 -42.45
C LEU A 482 -39.28 53.89 -43.22
N THR A 483 -38.71 53.90 -44.41
CA THR A 483 -38.81 54.99 -45.38
C THR A 483 -40.12 54.90 -46.13
N VAL A 484 -40.95 55.93 -46.04
CA VAL A 484 -42.18 56.11 -46.82
C VAL A 484 -41.78 56.74 -48.14
N PRO A 485 -42.20 56.21 -49.32
CA PRO A 485 -42.02 56.90 -50.60
C PRO A 485 -43.13 57.90 -50.83
N THR A 486 -42.76 59.12 -51.26
CA THR A 486 -43.61 60.09 -51.92
C THR A 486 -43.79 59.79 -53.40
#